data_244b5a121197d89780bc14e84fe15cf0
#
_entry.id   244b5a121197d89780bc14e84fe15cf0
#
_cell.length_a   1.000
_cell.length_b   1.000
_cell.length_c   1.000
_cell.angle_alpha   90.00
_cell.angle_beta   90.00
_cell.angle_gamma   90.00
#
_symmetry.space_group_name_H-M   'P 1'
#
loop_
_entity.id
_entity.type
_entity.pdbx_description
1 polymer ?
#
loop_
_entity_poly.entity_id
_entity_poly.type
_entity_poly.pdbx_seq_one_letter_code
_entity_poly.pdbx_strand_id
1 'polypeptide(L)'
;MGEEVIMKVIAINGSPRKGGNTEILLKKVLVPLSAAGWDTELVQIGGKKIRGCTACYRCFEWDEPRCSIKTDIFNEVFEKVLASQAIILGSPTYFTDVSAEMKAFLDLAGFVSVAEGGLLRGKIGAAVVAVRRGGGTHAFDTMNHMFLMSGVIIPGSTYWNLGYGLDKGDVASDAEGLRNMEDIGRTIAWLGAAMAPPHGHLSEGNNCRIMRSVSRKMFFVFTPHDLRLTLLKTISDY
;
A
#
# COMPACT_ATOMS: atom_id res chain seq x y z
N MET A 1 -9.60 25.77 21.19
CA MET A 1 -8.38 24.97 21.03
C MET A 1 -8.79 23.79 20.16
N GLY A 2 -8.36 23.78 18.87
CA GLY A 2 -8.64 22.63 17.99
C GLY A 2 -7.83 21.44 18.48
N GLU A 3 -8.44 20.25 18.50
CA GLU A 3 -7.69 19.00 18.74
C GLU A 3 -6.62 18.88 17.64
N GLU A 4 -5.39 18.76 18.05
CA GLU A 4 -4.26 18.52 17.15
C GLU A 4 -4.40 17.12 16.57
N VAL A 5 -4.72 17.01 15.29
CA VAL A 5 -4.87 15.71 14.62
C VAL A 5 -3.50 15.08 14.47
N ILE A 6 -3.23 14.07 15.27
CA ILE A 6 -1.97 13.31 15.19
C ILE A 6 -1.98 12.48 13.89
N MET A 7 -1.03 12.76 13.01
CA MET A 7 -0.83 12.00 11.78
C MET A 7 -0.33 10.58 12.10
N LYS A 8 -0.83 9.57 11.38
CA LYS A 8 -0.44 8.17 11.58
C LYS A 8 0.27 7.62 10.36
N VAL A 9 1.29 6.82 10.59
CA VAL A 9 1.99 6.05 9.56
C VAL A 9 2.07 4.59 9.94
N ILE A 10 1.75 3.72 8.99
CA ILE A 10 1.92 2.28 9.13
C ILE A 10 3.04 1.80 8.20
N ALA A 11 4.01 1.07 8.75
CA ALA A 11 5.03 0.36 7.99
C ALA A 11 4.72 -1.14 8.01
N ILE A 12 4.61 -1.74 6.83
CA ILE A 12 4.27 -3.16 6.64
C ILE A 12 5.51 -3.92 6.25
N ASN A 13 5.94 -4.86 7.09
CA ASN A 13 7.11 -5.68 6.87
C ASN A 13 6.75 -7.05 6.26
N GLY A 14 7.04 -7.22 4.97
CA GLY A 14 6.86 -8.47 4.22
C GLY A 14 7.97 -9.50 4.45
N SER A 15 9.02 -9.19 5.20
CA SER A 15 10.09 -10.14 5.50
C SER A 15 9.70 -11.09 6.64
N PRO A 16 9.88 -12.42 6.50
CA PRO A 16 9.65 -13.36 7.59
C PRO A 16 10.76 -13.31 8.67
N ARG A 17 11.90 -12.67 8.38
CA ARG A 17 13.03 -12.58 9.30
C ARG A 17 12.81 -11.43 10.29
N LYS A 18 12.41 -11.73 11.52
CA LYS A 18 12.30 -10.75 12.59
C LYS A 18 13.66 -10.10 12.88
N GLY A 19 13.71 -8.76 12.99
CA GLY A 19 14.94 -8.00 13.13
C GLY A 19 15.88 -8.13 11.92
N GLY A 20 15.34 -8.49 10.74
CA GLY A 20 16.11 -8.62 9.50
C GLY A 20 16.28 -7.28 8.78
N ASN A 21 16.94 -7.32 7.62
CA ASN A 21 17.31 -6.14 6.85
C ASN A 21 16.11 -5.24 6.49
N THR A 22 14.99 -5.81 6.07
CA THR A 22 13.78 -5.06 5.76
C THR A 22 13.24 -4.31 6.99
N GLU A 23 13.23 -4.95 8.15
CA GLU A 23 12.76 -4.31 9.40
C GLU A 23 13.68 -3.16 9.81
N ILE A 24 15.00 -3.31 9.66
CA ILE A 24 15.98 -2.26 9.95
C ILE A 24 15.72 -1.04 9.06
N LEU A 25 15.53 -1.24 7.76
CA LEU A 25 15.23 -0.17 6.82
C LEU A 25 13.91 0.54 7.17
N LEU A 26 12.84 -0.22 7.42
CA LEU A 26 11.55 0.36 7.80
C LEU A 26 11.64 1.19 9.09
N LYS A 27 12.32 0.68 10.12
CA LYS A 27 12.56 1.43 11.35
C LYS A 27 13.32 2.73 11.09
N LYS A 28 14.26 2.71 10.13
CA LYS A 28 15.03 3.90 9.77
C LYS A 28 14.16 4.97 9.11
N VAL A 29 13.17 4.57 8.28
CA VAL A 29 12.15 5.49 7.72
C VAL A 29 11.29 6.10 8.83
N LEU A 30 10.89 5.30 9.82
CA LEU A 30 9.99 5.75 10.89
C LEU A 30 10.64 6.74 11.87
N VAL A 31 11.96 6.77 12.00
CA VAL A 31 12.67 7.67 12.94
C VAL A 31 12.32 9.15 12.72
N PRO A 32 12.50 9.74 11.51
CA PRO A 32 12.17 11.14 11.30
C PRO A 32 10.67 11.42 11.38
N LEU A 33 9.80 10.45 11.08
CA LEU A 33 8.35 10.59 11.23
C LEU A 33 7.96 10.68 12.71
N SER A 34 8.50 9.79 13.55
CA SER A 34 8.30 9.86 15.00
C SER A 34 8.83 11.17 15.60
N ALA A 35 10.00 11.64 15.13
CA ALA A 35 10.55 12.93 15.55
C ALA A 35 9.69 14.13 15.12
N ALA A 36 8.92 13.98 14.04
CA ALA A 36 7.94 14.98 13.57
C ALA A 36 6.56 14.84 14.25
N GLY A 37 6.42 14.01 15.28
CA GLY A 37 5.18 13.86 16.06
C GLY A 37 4.16 12.89 15.45
N TRP A 38 4.53 12.08 14.45
CA TRP A 38 3.64 11.09 13.90
C TRP A 38 3.51 9.86 14.82
N ASP A 39 2.30 9.33 14.93
CA ASP A 39 2.07 8.00 15.49
C ASP A 39 2.56 6.94 14.49
N THR A 40 3.55 6.14 14.89
CA THR A 40 4.24 5.20 13.99
C THR A 40 4.00 3.76 14.41
N GLU A 41 3.51 2.94 13.50
CA GLU A 41 3.31 1.51 13.73
C GLU A 41 4.08 0.67 12.71
N LEU A 42 4.76 -0.39 13.17
CA LEU A 42 5.41 -1.40 12.34
C LEU A 42 4.68 -2.74 12.47
N VAL A 43 4.10 -3.22 11.38
CA VAL A 43 3.35 -4.48 11.33
C VAL A 43 4.12 -5.52 10.54
N GLN A 44 4.36 -6.66 11.17
CA GLN A 44 5.00 -7.82 10.55
C GLN A 44 3.93 -8.68 9.86
N ILE A 45 4.00 -8.82 8.53
CA ILE A 45 3.17 -9.75 7.76
C ILE A 45 3.96 -10.95 7.22
N GLY A 46 5.25 -10.77 6.95
CA GLY A 46 6.13 -11.86 6.52
C GLY A 46 6.15 -13.01 7.53
N GLY A 47 6.01 -14.24 7.05
CA GLY A 47 5.87 -15.45 7.87
C GLY A 47 4.53 -15.58 8.57
N LYS A 48 3.56 -14.70 8.31
CA LYS A 48 2.19 -14.81 8.78
C LYS A 48 1.29 -15.41 7.69
N LYS A 49 0.15 -15.93 8.09
CA LYS A 49 -0.82 -16.44 7.13
C LYS A 49 -1.54 -15.27 6.47
N ILE A 50 -1.29 -15.08 5.19
CA ILE A 50 -2.06 -14.24 4.28
C ILE A 50 -2.33 -15.06 3.03
N ARG A 51 -3.58 -15.23 2.66
CA ARG A 51 -3.97 -15.97 1.46
C ARG A 51 -4.06 -15.02 0.28
N GLY A 52 -3.67 -15.50 -0.91
CA GLY A 52 -3.87 -14.76 -2.14
C GLY A 52 -5.37 -14.52 -2.43
N CYS A 53 -5.67 -13.49 -3.20
CA CYS A 53 -7.02 -13.20 -3.65
C CYS A 53 -7.59 -14.37 -4.46
N THR A 54 -8.82 -14.77 -4.16
CA THR A 54 -9.52 -15.87 -4.85
C THR A 54 -10.46 -15.36 -5.95
N ALA A 55 -10.42 -14.07 -6.25
CA ALA A 55 -11.31 -13.41 -7.22
C ALA A 55 -12.80 -13.72 -7.00
N CYS A 56 -13.23 -13.84 -5.74
CA CYS A 56 -14.62 -14.13 -5.40
C CYS A 56 -15.54 -12.92 -5.50
N TYR A 57 -15.01 -11.73 -5.72
CA TYR A 57 -15.69 -10.44 -5.88
C TYR A 57 -16.61 -10.00 -4.72
N ARG A 58 -16.66 -10.71 -3.60
CA ARG A 58 -17.52 -10.35 -2.45
C ARG A 58 -17.24 -8.97 -1.88
N CYS A 59 -15.98 -8.47 -1.99
CA CYS A 59 -15.66 -7.10 -1.59
C CYS A 59 -16.41 -6.03 -2.40
N PHE A 60 -16.93 -6.35 -3.60
CA PHE A 60 -17.79 -5.47 -4.40
C PHE A 60 -19.27 -5.55 -4.04
N GLU A 61 -19.68 -6.60 -3.34
CA GLU A 61 -21.07 -6.82 -2.90
C GLU A 61 -21.35 -6.21 -1.53
N TRP A 62 -20.32 -6.05 -0.71
CA TRP A 62 -20.44 -5.55 0.66
C TRP A 62 -20.24 -4.04 0.72
N ASP A 63 -20.86 -3.40 1.71
CA ASP A 63 -20.64 -1.99 2.05
C ASP A 63 -19.58 -1.85 3.18
N GLU A 64 -18.67 -2.81 3.28
CA GLU A 64 -17.62 -2.86 4.29
C GLU A 64 -16.25 -3.03 3.64
N PRO A 65 -15.24 -2.22 4.03
CA PRO A 65 -13.90 -2.23 3.42
C PRO A 65 -13.07 -3.45 3.87
N ARG A 66 -13.50 -4.65 3.51
CA ARG A 66 -12.86 -5.90 3.93
C ARG A 66 -12.87 -7.00 2.86
N CYS A 67 -11.92 -7.93 2.99
CA CYS A 67 -11.94 -9.18 2.26
C CYS A 67 -12.84 -10.24 2.92
N SER A 68 -13.44 -11.12 2.11
CA SER A 68 -14.25 -12.25 2.60
C SER A 68 -13.44 -13.31 3.33
N ILE A 69 -12.11 -13.33 3.15
CA ILE A 69 -11.22 -14.26 3.84
C ILE A 69 -11.05 -13.77 5.29
N LYS A 70 -11.54 -14.58 6.25
CA LYS A 70 -11.51 -14.27 7.68
C LYS A 70 -10.48 -15.09 8.47
N THR A 71 -9.75 -15.97 7.79
CA THR A 71 -8.88 -16.98 8.43
C THR A 71 -7.40 -16.58 8.42
N ASP A 72 -7.11 -15.32 8.10
CA ASP A 72 -5.78 -14.74 8.05
C ASP A 72 -5.76 -13.31 8.62
N ILE A 73 -4.59 -12.70 8.65
CA ILE A 73 -4.40 -11.38 9.29
C ILE A 73 -4.74 -10.19 8.37
N PHE A 74 -5.13 -10.41 7.11
CA PHE A 74 -5.28 -9.33 6.15
C PHE A 74 -6.22 -8.23 6.62
N ASN A 75 -7.44 -8.58 7.04
CA ASN A 75 -8.44 -7.58 7.42
C ASN A 75 -8.02 -6.73 8.61
N GLU A 76 -7.37 -7.33 9.63
CA GLU A 76 -6.82 -6.60 10.77
C GLU A 76 -5.76 -5.58 10.34
N VAL A 77 -4.84 -6.00 9.47
CA VAL A 77 -3.78 -5.11 8.96
C VAL A 77 -4.35 -4.03 8.06
N PHE A 78 -5.32 -4.36 7.21
CA PHE A 78 -5.93 -3.41 6.28
C PHE A 78 -6.73 -2.32 7.01
N GLU A 79 -7.40 -2.63 8.11
CA GLU A 79 -8.07 -1.65 8.98
C GLU A 79 -7.07 -0.60 9.50
N LYS A 80 -5.89 -1.03 9.94
CA LYS A 80 -4.80 -0.12 10.36
C LYS A 80 -4.28 0.74 9.20
N VAL A 81 -4.19 0.17 7.99
CA VAL A 81 -3.84 0.92 6.77
C VAL A 81 -4.88 2.00 6.49
N LEU A 82 -6.16 1.70 6.63
CA LEU A 82 -7.22 2.68 6.41
C LEU A 82 -7.17 3.82 7.41
N ALA A 83 -6.82 3.53 8.67
CA ALA A 83 -6.68 4.53 9.73
C ALA A 83 -5.43 5.41 9.61
N SER A 84 -4.48 5.10 8.70
CA SER A 84 -3.21 5.79 8.55
C SER A 84 -3.23 6.79 7.39
N GLN A 85 -2.51 7.91 7.50
CA GLN A 85 -2.31 8.89 6.43
C GLN A 85 -1.15 8.49 5.50
N ALA A 86 -0.16 7.75 6.02
CA ALA A 86 0.95 7.25 5.23
C ALA A 86 1.12 5.74 5.37
N ILE A 87 1.55 5.08 4.28
CA ILE A 87 1.75 3.63 4.16
C ILE A 87 3.16 3.38 3.65
N ILE A 88 3.96 2.65 4.42
CA ILE A 88 5.30 2.24 3.99
C ILE A 88 5.28 0.73 3.79
N LEU A 89 5.53 0.27 2.56
CA LEU A 89 5.61 -1.14 2.22
C LEU A 89 7.07 -1.57 2.17
N GLY A 90 7.44 -2.54 2.99
CA GLY A 90 8.79 -3.09 3.01
C GLY A 90 8.83 -4.57 2.64
N SER A 91 9.65 -4.92 1.66
CA SER A 91 9.84 -6.32 1.24
C SER A 91 11.30 -6.67 1.06
N PRO A 92 11.71 -7.90 1.37
CA PRO A 92 12.94 -8.42 0.80
C PRO A 92 12.72 -8.72 -0.68
N THR A 93 13.79 -8.72 -1.48
CA THR A 93 13.76 -9.29 -2.82
C THR A 93 13.87 -10.80 -2.73
N TYR A 94 12.79 -11.53 -3.00
CA TYR A 94 12.75 -12.98 -3.07
C TYR A 94 12.50 -13.43 -4.48
N PHE A 95 13.49 -14.14 -5.04
CA PHE A 95 13.43 -14.64 -6.42
C PHE A 95 12.96 -13.58 -7.43
N THR A 96 13.63 -12.42 -7.38
CA THR A 96 13.46 -11.23 -8.25
C THR A 96 12.32 -10.27 -7.88
N ASP A 97 11.35 -10.64 -7.04
CA ASP A 97 10.21 -9.81 -6.69
C ASP A 97 9.99 -9.71 -5.17
N VAL A 98 8.88 -9.15 -4.74
CA VAL A 98 8.45 -9.07 -3.34
C VAL A 98 8.20 -10.46 -2.74
N SER A 99 8.16 -10.55 -1.42
CA SER A 99 7.76 -11.80 -0.75
C SER A 99 6.31 -12.19 -1.10
N ALA A 100 6.00 -13.48 -1.01
CA ALA A 100 4.66 -14.00 -1.31
C ALA A 100 3.58 -13.34 -0.44
N GLU A 101 3.86 -13.12 0.85
CA GLU A 101 2.95 -12.46 1.78
C GLU A 101 2.72 -10.99 1.40
N MET A 102 3.78 -10.28 0.97
CA MET A 102 3.63 -8.92 0.46
C MET A 102 2.76 -8.90 -0.80
N LYS A 103 3.01 -9.80 -1.78
CA LYS A 103 2.20 -9.86 -3.00
C LYS A 103 0.73 -10.15 -2.71
N ALA A 104 0.46 -11.12 -1.82
CA ALA A 104 -0.90 -11.43 -1.41
C ALA A 104 -1.58 -10.20 -0.74
N PHE A 105 -0.84 -9.47 0.11
CA PHE A 105 -1.33 -8.24 0.73
C PHE A 105 -1.65 -7.16 -0.30
N LEU A 106 -0.77 -6.91 -1.29
CA LEU A 106 -0.99 -5.93 -2.35
C LEU A 106 -2.24 -6.22 -3.16
N ASP A 107 -2.45 -7.49 -3.56
CA ASP A 107 -3.61 -7.91 -4.35
C ASP A 107 -4.92 -7.70 -3.56
N LEU A 108 -4.95 -8.12 -2.30
CA LEU A 108 -6.13 -7.97 -1.47
C LEU A 108 -6.44 -6.50 -1.17
N ALA A 109 -5.42 -5.70 -0.82
CA ALA A 109 -5.57 -4.28 -0.51
C ALA A 109 -6.05 -3.49 -1.73
N GLY A 110 -5.48 -3.78 -2.91
CA GLY A 110 -5.88 -3.18 -4.18
C GLY A 110 -7.35 -3.48 -4.52
N PHE A 111 -7.75 -4.76 -4.46
CA PHE A 111 -9.13 -5.16 -4.76
C PHE A 111 -10.15 -4.56 -3.80
N VAL A 112 -9.90 -4.62 -2.49
CA VAL A 112 -10.81 -4.04 -1.48
C VAL A 112 -10.88 -2.52 -1.63
N SER A 113 -9.75 -1.85 -1.87
CA SER A 113 -9.73 -0.41 -2.09
C SER A 113 -10.54 0.01 -3.30
N VAL A 114 -10.37 -0.67 -4.44
CA VAL A 114 -11.11 -0.36 -5.68
C VAL A 114 -12.59 -0.64 -5.52
N ALA A 115 -12.97 -1.75 -4.87
CA ALA A 115 -14.35 -2.12 -4.63
C ALA A 115 -15.13 -1.03 -3.87
N GLU A 116 -14.46 -0.34 -2.97
CA GLU A 116 -15.02 0.74 -2.13
C GLU A 116 -14.76 2.16 -2.70
N GLY A 117 -14.39 2.27 -3.97
CA GLY A 117 -14.23 3.57 -4.65
C GLY A 117 -12.86 4.22 -4.46
N GLY A 118 -11.84 3.47 -4.04
CA GLY A 118 -10.46 3.96 -3.95
C GLY A 118 -10.08 4.46 -2.56
N LEU A 119 -10.22 3.61 -1.54
CA LEU A 119 -9.96 3.94 -0.13
C LEU A 119 -8.52 4.43 0.16
N LEU A 120 -7.56 4.08 -0.68
CA LEU A 120 -6.16 4.47 -0.51
C LEU A 120 -5.82 5.80 -1.21
N ARG A 121 -6.74 6.35 -2.00
CA ARG A 121 -6.53 7.59 -2.75
C ARG A 121 -6.15 8.74 -1.83
N GLY A 122 -5.10 9.48 -2.22
CA GLY A 122 -4.62 10.66 -1.49
C GLY A 122 -3.80 10.35 -0.23
N LYS A 123 -3.63 9.07 0.15
CA LYS A 123 -2.64 8.71 1.17
C LYS A 123 -1.22 8.87 0.61
N ILE A 124 -0.23 8.99 1.49
CA ILE A 124 1.19 9.04 1.10
C ILE A 124 1.72 7.60 1.14
N GLY A 125 2.48 7.18 0.12
CA GLY A 125 3.04 5.83 0.05
C GLY A 125 4.53 5.81 -0.25
N ALA A 126 5.27 4.88 0.35
CA ALA A 126 6.65 4.61 0.02
C ALA A 126 6.96 3.11 0.00
N ALA A 127 7.67 2.67 -1.02
CA ALA A 127 8.21 1.32 -1.11
C ALA A 127 9.65 1.28 -0.58
N VAL A 128 10.00 0.21 0.16
CA VAL A 128 11.32 -0.03 0.74
C VAL A 128 11.72 -1.47 0.46
N VAL A 129 12.92 -1.69 -0.07
CA VAL A 129 13.37 -3.03 -0.45
C VAL A 129 14.72 -3.36 0.17
N ALA A 130 14.79 -4.51 0.84
CA ALA A 130 16.05 -5.13 1.21
C ALA A 130 16.48 -6.11 0.11
N VAL A 131 17.67 -5.92 -0.43
CA VAL A 131 18.16 -6.71 -1.56
C VAL A 131 19.61 -7.14 -1.32
N ARG A 132 19.92 -8.38 -1.74
CA ARG A 132 21.32 -8.85 -1.68
C ARG A 132 22.19 -8.18 -2.76
N ARG A 133 21.69 -8.13 -4.02
CA ARG A 133 22.45 -7.65 -5.18
C ARG A 133 21.59 -7.13 -6.32
N GLY A 134 20.76 -7.95 -6.95
CA GLY A 134 19.92 -7.60 -8.09
C GLY A 134 18.44 -7.86 -7.83
N GLY A 135 17.57 -7.33 -8.71
CA GLY A 135 16.12 -7.50 -8.62
C GLY A 135 15.40 -6.55 -7.66
N GLY A 136 16.14 -5.68 -6.95
CA GLY A 136 15.53 -4.73 -6.00
C GLY A 136 14.60 -3.73 -6.66
N THR A 137 14.96 -3.20 -7.82
CA THR A 137 14.13 -2.26 -8.59
C THR A 137 12.82 -2.89 -9.03
N HIS A 138 12.81 -4.16 -9.44
CA HIS A 138 11.58 -4.86 -9.81
C HIS A 138 10.63 -5.00 -8.60
N ALA A 139 11.14 -5.44 -7.45
CA ALA A 139 10.34 -5.51 -6.23
C ALA A 139 9.83 -4.12 -5.77
N PHE A 140 10.64 -3.08 -5.95
CA PHE A 140 10.28 -1.69 -5.72
C PHE A 140 9.12 -1.25 -6.62
N ASP A 141 9.20 -1.54 -7.92
CA ASP A 141 8.19 -1.20 -8.91
C ASP A 141 6.88 -1.96 -8.65
N THR A 142 6.94 -3.23 -8.25
CA THR A 142 5.75 -4.03 -7.89
C THR A 142 4.92 -3.33 -6.80
N MET A 143 5.57 -2.80 -5.76
CA MET A 143 4.86 -2.07 -4.70
C MET A 143 4.36 -0.69 -5.17
N ASN A 144 5.16 0.03 -5.95
CA ASN A 144 4.78 1.33 -6.48
C ASN A 144 3.64 1.26 -7.51
N HIS A 145 3.56 0.20 -8.32
CA HIS A 145 2.43 -0.01 -9.22
C HIS A 145 1.10 -0.12 -8.46
N MET A 146 1.08 -0.80 -7.31
CA MET A 146 -0.14 -0.83 -6.47
C MET A 146 -0.48 0.57 -5.95
N PHE A 147 0.49 1.33 -5.48
CA PHE A 147 0.27 2.69 -5.03
C PHE A 147 -0.27 3.59 -6.14
N LEU A 148 0.35 3.57 -7.32
CA LEU A 148 -0.08 4.36 -8.48
C LEU A 148 -1.50 4.01 -8.90
N MET A 149 -1.82 2.71 -9.03
CA MET A 149 -3.15 2.23 -9.38
C MET A 149 -4.21 2.63 -8.35
N SER A 150 -3.81 2.73 -7.06
CA SER A 150 -4.68 3.11 -5.96
C SER A 150 -4.80 4.63 -5.75
N GLY A 151 -4.11 5.46 -6.54
CA GLY A 151 -4.11 6.91 -6.41
C GLY A 151 -3.39 7.43 -5.15
N VAL A 152 -2.43 6.64 -4.65
CA VAL A 152 -1.55 7.02 -3.54
C VAL A 152 -0.46 7.97 -4.06
N ILE A 153 -0.10 8.98 -3.27
CA ILE A 153 0.95 9.94 -3.60
C ILE A 153 2.31 9.34 -3.20
N ILE A 154 3.20 9.15 -4.17
CA ILE A 154 4.53 8.57 -3.95
C ILE A 154 5.56 9.68 -3.96
N PRO A 155 6.15 10.07 -2.82
CA PRO A 155 7.26 11.01 -2.80
C PRO A 155 8.57 10.32 -3.21
N GLY A 156 9.47 11.07 -3.82
CA GLY A 156 10.84 10.63 -4.06
C GLY A 156 11.74 10.83 -2.84
N SER A 157 12.90 10.17 -2.86
CA SER A 157 14.02 10.39 -1.97
C SER A 157 15.27 10.75 -2.78
N THR A 158 16.44 10.76 -2.16
CA THR A 158 17.71 11.05 -2.84
C THR A 158 18.07 10.01 -3.89
N TYR A 159 17.63 8.76 -3.72
CA TYR A 159 17.80 7.66 -4.67
C TYR A 159 16.69 6.62 -4.50
N TRP A 160 16.78 5.44 -5.16
CA TRP A 160 15.84 4.33 -4.93
C TRP A 160 15.89 3.85 -3.48
N ASN A 161 14.75 3.59 -2.85
CA ASN A 161 14.66 3.13 -1.47
C ASN A 161 15.07 1.65 -1.34
N LEU A 162 16.29 1.36 -1.69
CA LEU A 162 16.92 0.05 -1.59
C LEU A 162 17.97 0.04 -0.48
N GLY A 163 18.09 -1.08 0.22
CA GLY A 163 19.19 -1.34 1.15
C GLY A 163 19.83 -2.69 0.88
N TYR A 164 21.14 -2.72 0.82
CA TYR A 164 21.93 -3.89 0.44
C TYR A 164 22.37 -4.69 1.66
N GLY A 165 22.11 -6.00 1.64
CA GLY A 165 22.54 -6.93 2.67
C GLY A 165 22.09 -8.35 2.39
N LEU A 166 22.93 -9.35 2.67
CA LEU A 166 22.65 -10.79 2.51
C LEU A 166 22.18 -11.37 3.84
N ASP A 167 23.02 -11.28 4.86
CA ASP A 167 22.74 -11.84 6.16
C ASP A 167 21.92 -10.85 7.02
N LYS A 168 21.38 -11.38 8.09
CA LYS A 168 20.58 -10.58 9.01
C LYS A 168 21.40 -9.48 9.65
N GLY A 169 21.03 -8.23 9.37
CA GLY A 169 21.70 -7.06 9.92
C GLY A 169 22.71 -6.40 8.98
N ASP A 170 23.11 -7.02 7.89
CA ASP A 170 24.13 -6.49 6.96
C ASP A 170 23.77 -5.09 6.44
N VAL A 171 22.50 -4.82 6.24
CA VAL A 171 22.02 -3.51 5.76
C VAL A 171 22.41 -2.35 6.67
N ALA A 172 22.79 -2.63 7.93
CA ALA A 172 23.29 -1.61 8.85
C ALA A 172 24.64 -1.00 8.38
N SER A 173 25.36 -1.71 7.52
CA SER A 173 26.61 -1.24 6.91
C SER A 173 26.38 -0.46 5.59
N ASP A 174 25.19 -0.47 5.05
CA ASP A 174 24.80 0.29 3.84
C ASP A 174 24.44 1.74 4.21
N ALA A 175 25.47 2.57 4.33
CA ALA A 175 25.31 3.96 4.76
C ALA A 175 24.49 4.79 3.77
N GLU A 176 24.51 4.49 2.47
CA GLU A 176 23.71 5.17 1.46
C GLU A 176 22.26 4.77 1.57
N GLY A 177 21.96 3.47 1.61
CA GLY A 177 20.61 2.96 1.79
C GLY A 177 19.95 3.50 3.07
N LEU A 178 20.69 3.54 4.19
CA LEU A 178 20.17 4.09 5.44
C LEU A 178 19.88 5.60 5.36
N ARG A 179 20.71 6.38 4.67
CA ARG A 179 20.43 7.82 4.41
C ARG A 179 19.18 8.01 3.55
N ASN A 180 19.00 7.19 2.52
CA ASN A 180 17.78 7.20 1.72
C ASN A 180 16.53 6.93 2.56
N MET A 181 16.61 6.01 3.53
CA MET A 181 15.48 5.72 4.44
C MET A 181 15.15 6.92 5.34
N GLU A 182 16.16 7.61 5.85
CA GLU A 182 15.92 8.85 6.62
C GLU A 182 15.32 9.95 5.74
N ASP A 183 15.81 10.08 4.52
CA ASP A 183 15.38 11.13 3.60
C ASP A 183 13.92 10.94 3.19
N ILE A 184 13.52 9.72 2.79
CA ILE A 184 12.11 9.44 2.46
C ILE A 184 11.20 9.67 3.67
N GLY A 185 11.64 9.34 4.89
CA GLY A 185 10.87 9.60 6.10
C GLY A 185 10.69 11.11 6.35
N ARG A 186 11.75 11.94 6.14
CA ARG A 186 11.64 13.41 6.21
C ARG A 186 10.72 13.97 5.13
N THR A 187 10.81 13.44 3.90
CA THR A 187 9.96 13.87 2.79
C THR A 187 8.48 13.56 3.06
N ILE A 188 8.18 12.38 3.61
CA ILE A 188 6.80 12.02 4.02
C ILE A 188 6.30 12.96 5.12
N ALA A 189 7.12 13.25 6.14
CA ALA A 189 6.74 14.15 7.21
C ALA A 189 6.44 15.58 6.69
N TRP A 190 7.30 16.09 5.81
CA TRP A 190 7.10 17.39 5.15
C TRP A 190 5.84 17.42 4.29
N LEU A 191 5.63 16.38 3.46
CA LEU A 191 4.48 16.28 2.58
C LEU A 191 3.17 16.18 3.39
N GLY A 192 3.16 15.38 4.46
CA GLY A 192 2.02 15.28 5.35
C GLY A 192 1.66 16.61 6.00
N ALA A 193 2.65 17.38 6.46
CA ALA A 193 2.43 18.72 6.99
C ALA A 193 1.89 19.69 5.91
N ALA A 194 2.37 19.58 4.68
CA ALA A 194 1.91 20.41 3.57
C ALA A 194 0.48 20.05 3.11
N MET A 195 0.08 18.79 3.28
CA MET A 195 -1.26 18.29 2.94
C MET A 195 -2.27 18.48 4.07
N ALA A 196 -1.83 18.73 5.30
CA ALA A 196 -2.71 19.03 6.42
C ALA A 196 -3.47 20.33 6.13
N PRO A 197 -4.82 20.34 6.14
CA PRO A 197 -5.57 21.54 5.78
C PRO A 197 -5.30 22.63 6.80
N PRO A 198 -4.99 23.85 6.36
CA PRO A 198 -5.01 25.02 7.23
C PRO A 198 -6.48 25.34 7.55
N HIS A 199 -7.06 24.70 8.54
CA HIS A 199 -8.45 24.86 8.99
C HIS A 199 -9.54 24.49 7.95
N GLY A 200 -10.06 23.29 8.05
CA GLY A 200 -11.28 22.88 7.35
C GLY A 200 -11.11 21.62 6.52
N HIS A 201 -12.01 20.71 6.74
CA HIS A 201 -12.19 19.46 6.05
C HIS A 201 -11.93 19.58 4.54
N LEU A 202 -11.03 18.76 4.00
CA LEU A 202 -11.29 18.22 2.68
C LEU A 202 -12.58 17.44 2.86
N SER A 203 -13.70 18.09 2.54
CA SER A 203 -15.01 17.43 2.51
C SER A 203 -14.79 16.09 1.81
N GLU A 204 -15.32 15.04 2.41
CA GLU A 204 -15.51 13.73 1.74
C GLU A 204 -16.36 14.03 0.49
N GLY A 205 -15.68 14.58 -0.51
CA GLY A 205 -16.30 15.15 -1.68
C GLY A 205 -16.86 14.04 -2.53
N ASN A 206 -17.98 14.27 -3.13
CA ASN A 206 -18.78 13.50 -4.09
C ASN A 206 -18.03 12.59 -5.08
N ASN A 207 -16.70 12.69 -5.20
CA ASN A 207 -15.85 11.83 -6.02
C ASN A 207 -15.85 10.35 -5.60
N CYS A 208 -16.01 10.05 -4.31
CA CYS A 208 -16.07 8.64 -3.84
C CYS A 208 -17.37 7.96 -4.32
N ARG A 209 -18.50 8.66 -4.35
CA ARG A 209 -19.77 8.10 -4.85
C ARG A 209 -19.75 7.86 -6.36
N ILE A 210 -19.14 8.74 -7.12
CA ILE A 210 -19.02 8.58 -8.59
C ILE A 210 -18.12 7.39 -8.91
N MET A 211 -16.99 7.24 -8.21
CA MET A 211 -16.09 6.10 -8.41
C MET A 211 -16.72 4.78 -7.99
N ARG A 212 -17.51 4.73 -6.91
CA ARG A 212 -18.28 3.53 -6.52
C ARG A 212 -19.26 3.12 -7.62
N SER A 213 -19.97 4.07 -8.23
CA SER A 213 -20.93 3.79 -9.29
C SER A 213 -20.26 3.34 -10.59
N VAL A 214 -19.11 3.93 -10.95
CA VAL A 214 -18.33 3.57 -12.13
C VAL A 214 -17.62 2.22 -11.92
N SER A 215 -17.02 1.99 -10.75
CA SER A 215 -16.34 0.72 -10.41
C SER A 215 -17.33 -0.45 -10.45
N ARG A 216 -18.51 -0.31 -9.81
CA ARG A 216 -19.55 -1.34 -9.86
C ARG A 216 -20.02 -1.60 -11.32
N LYS A 217 -20.15 -0.59 -12.17
CA LYS A 217 -20.54 -0.76 -13.58
C LYS A 217 -19.42 -1.34 -14.45
N MET A 218 -18.18 -0.96 -14.26
CA MET A 218 -17.06 -1.44 -15.06
C MET A 218 -16.77 -2.94 -14.90
N PHE A 219 -16.98 -3.50 -13.70
CA PHE A 219 -16.77 -4.93 -13.46
C PHE A 219 -17.95 -5.80 -13.91
N PHE A 220 -19.18 -5.25 -14.00
CA PHE A 220 -20.32 -5.98 -14.53
C PHE A 220 -20.32 -6.08 -16.08
N VAL A 221 -19.50 -5.32 -16.80
CA VAL A 221 -19.44 -5.34 -18.27
C VAL A 221 -18.64 -6.54 -18.82
N PHE A 222 -17.97 -7.34 -17.97
CA PHE A 222 -17.12 -8.45 -18.40
C PHE A 222 -17.53 -9.82 -17.88
N THR A 223 -18.83 -10.09 -17.69
CA THR A 223 -19.23 -11.50 -17.57
C THR A 223 -19.45 -12.07 -18.98
N PRO A 224 -18.98 -13.31 -19.26
CA PRO A 224 -19.14 -13.94 -20.59
C PRO A 224 -20.60 -14.04 -21.06
N HIS A 225 -21.56 -13.86 -20.17
CA HIS A 225 -22.99 -13.92 -20.47
C HIS A 225 -23.53 -12.60 -21.08
N ASP A 226 -22.98 -11.45 -20.69
CA ASP A 226 -23.44 -10.14 -21.17
C ASP A 226 -22.90 -9.76 -22.55
N LEU A 227 -21.71 -10.29 -22.91
CA LEU A 227 -21.14 -10.11 -24.25
C LEU A 227 -22.03 -10.70 -25.35
N ARG A 228 -22.81 -11.76 -25.10
CA ARG A 228 -23.74 -12.33 -26.08
C ARG A 228 -24.98 -11.45 -26.28
N LEU A 229 -25.46 -10.78 -25.25
CA LEU A 229 -26.67 -9.95 -25.36
C LEU A 229 -26.39 -8.58 -25.99
N THR A 230 -25.21 -8.01 -25.77
CA THR A 230 -24.82 -6.71 -26.36
C THR A 230 -24.48 -6.86 -27.83
N LEU A 231 -23.80 -7.93 -28.26
CA LEU A 231 -23.50 -8.22 -29.66
C LEU A 231 -24.78 -8.53 -30.49
N LEU A 232 -25.76 -9.20 -29.89
CA LEU A 232 -27.03 -9.50 -30.59
C LEU A 232 -27.93 -8.27 -30.77
N LYS A 233 -27.83 -7.26 -29.88
CA LYS A 233 -28.60 -5.99 -30.09
C LYS A 233 -27.97 -5.08 -31.11
N THR A 234 -26.65 -5.07 -31.28
CA THR A 234 -25.95 -4.23 -32.25
C THR A 234 -26.08 -4.76 -33.69
N ILE A 235 -26.40 -6.05 -33.88
CA ILE A 235 -26.60 -6.67 -35.21
C ILE A 235 -28.05 -6.56 -35.68
N SER A 236 -28.98 -6.21 -34.79
CA SER A 236 -30.41 -6.05 -35.13
C SER A 236 -30.77 -4.64 -35.62
N ASP A 237 -29.86 -3.69 -35.48
CA ASP A 237 -30.10 -2.27 -35.86
C ASP A 237 -29.30 -1.84 -37.13
N TYR A 238 -28.81 -2.82 -37.90
CA TYR A 238 -28.28 -2.66 -39.25
C TYR A 238 -29.01 -3.69 -40.19
#